data_cc108c76b56c25f9277442fca994b762
#
_entry.id   cc108c76b56c25f9277442fca994b762
#
_cell.length_a   1.000
_cell.length_b   1.000
_cell.length_c   1.000
_cell.angle_alpha   90.00
_cell.angle_beta   90.00
_cell.angle_gamma   90.00
#
_symmetry.space_group_name_H-M   'P 1'
#
loop_
_entity.id
_entity.type
_entity.pdbx_description
1 polymer ?
#
loop_
_entity_poly.entity_id
_entity_poly.type
_entity_poly.pdbx_seq_one_letter_code
_entity_poly.pdbx_strand_id
1 'polypeptide(L)'
;VDNRYLYYLMQTNYIREKMIKSMVGASGRQRVNNDVFASIDISFPKIAIQRRIADILSAYDDLIENNRKQIKLLEEAAHRLYKEWFIDLRFPGHEHTKIVDGVPEGWEKCSLGDVIEFDPKVQLTKDRVKQFVPMSALSTSSMVLDMAEFSEITSNSGSKFQNGDTLLARITPCLENGKTAF
;
A
#
# COMPACT_ATOMS: atom_id res chain seq x y z
N VAL A 1 -24.19 24.52 -11.53
CA VAL A 1 -23.68 23.50 -10.63
C VAL A 1 -22.18 23.73 -10.44
N ASP A 2 -21.67 23.57 -9.22
CA ASP A 2 -20.22 23.57 -8.98
C ASP A 2 -19.64 22.21 -9.39
N ASN A 3 -18.57 22.21 -10.21
CA ASN A 3 -18.01 20.98 -10.78
C ASN A 3 -17.37 20.07 -9.72
N ARG A 4 -16.75 20.63 -8.67
CA ARG A 4 -16.20 19.85 -7.57
C ARG A 4 -17.30 19.21 -6.73
N TYR A 5 -18.39 19.95 -6.47
CA TYR A 5 -19.58 19.41 -5.84
C TYR A 5 -20.19 18.27 -6.67
N LEU A 6 -20.28 18.44 -7.97
CA LEU A 6 -20.77 17.40 -8.88
C LEU A 6 -19.89 16.14 -8.81
N TYR A 7 -18.56 16.29 -8.77
CA TYR A 7 -17.63 15.19 -8.60
C TYR A 7 -17.95 14.35 -7.34
N TYR A 8 -18.12 14.98 -6.17
CA TYR A 8 -18.45 14.27 -4.95
C TYR A 8 -19.86 13.66 -4.97
N LEU A 9 -20.82 14.37 -5.55
CA LEU A 9 -22.17 13.87 -5.71
C LEU A 9 -22.20 12.56 -6.51
N MET A 10 -21.45 12.49 -7.62
CA MET A 10 -21.39 11.31 -8.47
C MET A 10 -20.76 10.09 -7.77
N GLN A 11 -20.01 10.29 -6.71
CA GLN A 11 -19.42 9.22 -5.91
C GLN A 11 -20.36 8.68 -4.81
N THR A 12 -21.49 9.34 -4.56
CA THR A 12 -22.43 8.87 -3.55
C THR A 12 -23.05 7.53 -3.92
N ASN A 13 -23.30 6.71 -2.90
CA ASN A 13 -23.97 5.42 -3.10
C ASN A 13 -25.34 5.58 -3.79
N TYR A 14 -26.07 6.65 -3.45
CA TYR A 14 -27.37 6.94 -4.06
C TYR A 14 -27.30 7.02 -5.60
N ILE A 15 -26.31 7.72 -6.14
CA ILE A 15 -26.11 7.85 -7.60
C ILE A 15 -25.53 6.56 -8.17
N ARG A 16 -24.47 6.02 -7.53
CA ARG A 16 -23.78 4.82 -8.04
C ARG A 16 -24.68 3.61 -8.12
N GLU A 17 -25.51 3.34 -7.12
CA GLU A 17 -26.43 2.22 -7.14
C GLU A 17 -27.44 2.31 -8.28
N LYS A 18 -28.00 3.52 -8.53
CA LYS A 18 -28.91 3.71 -9.66
C LYS A 18 -28.22 3.48 -11.00
N MET A 19 -26.99 3.94 -11.16
CA MET A 19 -26.18 3.70 -12.36
C MET A 19 -25.88 2.21 -12.55
N ILE A 20 -25.45 1.52 -11.49
CA ILE A 20 -25.14 0.09 -11.54
C ILE A 20 -26.38 -0.73 -11.92
N LYS A 21 -27.55 -0.43 -11.32
CA LYS A 21 -28.82 -1.12 -11.63
C LYS A 21 -29.27 -0.90 -13.07
N SER A 22 -28.81 0.15 -13.75
CA SER A 22 -29.15 0.47 -15.14
C SER A 22 -28.19 -0.13 -16.16
N MET A 23 -27.17 -0.84 -15.72
CA MET A 23 -26.17 -1.40 -16.62
C MET A 23 -26.80 -2.39 -17.58
N VAL A 24 -26.52 -2.22 -18.87
CA VAL A 24 -26.95 -3.08 -19.96
C VAL A 24 -25.76 -3.58 -20.76
N GLY A 25 -25.89 -4.77 -21.36
CA GLY A 25 -24.83 -5.37 -22.19
C GLY A 25 -24.53 -6.82 -21.81
N ALA A 26 -23.70 -7.46 -22.60
CA ALA A 26 -23.25 -8.83 -22.35
C ALA A 26 -22.29 -8.87 -21.13
N SER A 27 -22.21 -10.03 -20.48
CA SER A 27 -21.30 -10.27 -19.35
C SER A 27 -19.88 -9.84 -19.69
N GLY A 28 -19.28 -9.01 -18.82
CA GLY A 28 -17.92 -8.48 -18.98
C GLY A 28 -17.79 -7.16 -19.77
N ARG A 29 -18.87 -6.66 -20.40
CA ARG A 29 -18.89 -5.38 -21.14
C ARG A 29 -20.16 -4.56 -20.91
N GLN A 30 -20.62 -4.51 -19.67
CA GLN A 30 -21.80 -3.72 -19.33
C GLN A 30 -21.48 -2.22 -19.26
N ARG A 31 -22.44 -1.40 -19.68
CA ARG A 31 -22.36 0.07 -19.65
C ARG A 31 -23.61 0.62 -18.98
N VAL A 32 -23.43 1.74 -18.29
CA VAL A 32 -24.56 2.52 -17.76
C VAL A 32 -25.40 3.02 -18.94
N ASN A 33 -26.71 2.90 -18.83
CA ASN A 33 -27.62 3.53 -19.81
C ASN A 33 -27.63 5.03 -19.58
N ASN A 34 -27.34 5.81 -20.64
CA ASN A 34 -27.28 7.27 -20.57
C ASN A 34 -28.61 7.90 -20.14
N ASP A 35 -29.75 7.30 -20.49
CA ASP A 35 -31.08 7.82 -20.13
C ASP A 35 -31.30 7.85 -18.61
N VAL A 36 -30.57 7.02 -17.85
CA VAL A 36 -30.64 7.01 -16.40
C VAL A 36 -30.16 8.31 -15.78
N PHE A 37 -29.15 8.96 -16.36
CA PHE A 37 -28.68 10.24 -15.85
C PHE A 37 -29.76 11.31 -15.85
N ALA A 38 -30.63 11.32 -16.86
CA ALA A 38 -31.75 12.26 -16.95
C ALA A 38 -32.90 11.93 -15.99
N SER A 39 -32.97 10.68 -15.50
CA SER A 39 -34.05 10.17 -14.65
C SER A 39 -33.73 10.17 -13.14
N ILE A 40 -32.51 10.53 -12.76
CA ILE A 40 -32.13 10.56 -11.34
C ILE A 40 -32.59 11.88 -10.71
N ASP A 41 -33.60 11.80 -9.87
CA ASP A 41 -34.04 12.94 -9.08
C ASP A 41 -33.02 13.29 -8.00
N ILE A 42 -32.57 14.53 -7.98
CA ILE A 42 -31.57 15.04 -7.04
C ILE A 42 -32.02 16.36 -6.46
N SER A 43 -31.96 16.47 -5.15
CA SER A 43 -32.13 17.77 -4.47
C SER A 43 -30.81 18.54 -4.49
N PHE A 44 -30.74 19.60 -5.31
CA PHE A 44 -29.56 20.47 -5.36
C PHE A 44 -29.66 21.61 -4.34
N PRO A 45 -28.68 21.79 -3.45
CA PRO A 45 -28.60 22.98 -2.64
C PRO A 45 -28.22 24.21 -3.49
N LYS A 46 -28.40 25.42 -2.95
CA LYS A 46 -27.95 26.65 -3.60
C LYS A 46 -26.44 26.60 -3.89
N ILE A 47 -25.99 27.27 -4.95
CA ILE A 47 -24.59 27.25 -5.41
C ILE A 47 -23.57 27.60 -4.32
N ALA A 48 -23.90 28.51 -3.41
CA ALA A 48 -23.04 28.84 -2.27
C ALA A 48 -22.81 27.65 -1.31
N ILE A 49 -23.86 26.85 -1.10
CA ILE A 49 -23.77 25.64 -0.27
C ILE A 49 -22.99 24.54 -1.00
N GLN A 50 -23.22 24.38 -2.32
CA GLN A 50 -22.45 23.43 -3.13
C GLN A 50 -20.95 23.72 -3.04
N ARG A 51 -20.54 24.98 -3.20
CA ARG A 51 -19.15 25.42 -3.05
C ARG A 51 -18.60 25.11 -1.67
N ARG A 52 -19.37 25.42 -0.62
CA ARG A 52 -18.94 25.14 0.76
C ARG A 52 -18.71 23.65 1.01
N ILE A 53 -19.59 22.79 0.51
CA ILE A 53 -19.44 21.33 0.61
C ILE A 53 -18.19 20.89 -0.16
N ALA A 54 -18.03 21.37 -1.40
CA ALA A 54 -16.88 21.05 -2.23
C ALA A 54 -15.56 21.50 -1.58
N ASP A 55 -15.50 22.71 -1.01
CA ASP A 55 -14.32 23.23 -0.32
C ASP A 55 -13.91 22.34 0.87
N ILE A 56 -14.90 21.89 1.66
CA ILE A 56 -14.63 21.01 2.79
C ILE A 56 -14.11 19.65 2.32
N LEU A 57 -14.75 19.03 1.33
CA LEU A 57 -14.37 17.69 0.85
C LEU A 57 -13.04 17.72 0.12
N SER A 58 -12.80 18.73 -0.75
CA SER A 58 -11.53 18.84 -1.47
C SER A 58 -10.34 19.09 -0.52
N ALA A 59 -10.54 19.72 0.64
CA ALA A 59 -9.47 19.86 1.61
C ALA A 59 -8.96 18.50 2.16
N TYR A 60 -9.84 17.50 2.27
CA TYR A 60 -9.43 16.15 2.64
C TYR A 60 -8.69 15.45 1.49
N ASP A 61 -9.15 15.60 0.24
CA ASP A 61 -8.47 15.04 -0.92
C ASP A 61 -7.07 15.65 -1.09
N ASP A 62 -6.94 16.97 -0.93
CA ASP A 62 -5.67 17.67 -0.97
C ASP A 62 -4.71 17.18 0.14
N LEU A 63 -5.22 16.93 1.34
CA LEU A 63 -4.43 16.37 2.44
C LEU A 63 -3.97 14.94 2.15
N ILE A 64 -4.85 14.10 1.61
CA ILE A 64 -4.51 12.72 1.20
C ILE A 64 -3.42 12.75 0.14
N GLU A 65 -3.56 13.60 -0.89
CA GLU A 65 -2.57 13.71 -1.97
C GLU A 65 -1.23 14.24 -1.45
N ASN A 66 -1.25 15.24 -0.56
CA ASN A 66 -0.04 15.76 0.07
C ASN A 66 0.67 14.69 0.90
N ASN A 67 -0.07 13.92 1.70
CA ASN A 67 0.49 12.83 2.49
C ASN A 67 1.12 11.73 1.60
N ARG A 68 0.46 11.38 0.50
CA ARG A 68 1.01 10.42 -0.48
C ARG A 68 2.33 10.91 -1.08
N LYS A 69 2.41 12.19 -1.44
CA LYS A 69 3.65 12.81 -1.93
C LYS A 69 4.75 12.79 -0.87
N GLN A 70 4.42 13.10 0.37
CA GLN A 70 5.39 13.05 1.47
C GLN A 70 5.91 11.64 1.70
N ILE A 71 5.04 10.63 1.73
CA ILE A 71 5.44 9.22 1.87
C ILE A 71 6.44 8.86 0.76
N LYS A 72 6.10 9.14 -0.50
CA LYS A 72 6.98 8.85 -1.64
C LYS A 72 8.34 9.52 -1.51
N LEU A 73 8.39 10.79 -1.12
CA LEU A 73 9.65 11.51 -0.94
C LEU A 73 10.50 10.94 0.21
N LEU A 74 9.87 10.50 1.30
CA LEU A 74 10.56 9.85 2.41
C LEU A 74 11.11 8.48 2.01
N GLU A 75 10.36 7.69 1.26
CA GLU A 75 10.83 6.41 0.71
C GLU A 75 12.03 6.63 -0.22
N GLU A 76 11.95 7.59 -1.14
CA GLU A 76 13.07 7.94 -2.03
C GLU A 76 14.30 8.40 -1.23
N ALA A 77 14.11 9.18 -0.18
CA ALA A 77 15.21 9.63 0.70
C ALA A 77 15.86 8.45 1.43
N ALA A 78 15.07 7.51 1.95
CA ALA A 78 15.57 6.31 2.60
C ALA A 78 16.39 5.44 1.63
N HIS A 79 15.88 5.22 0.41
CA HIS A 79 16.61 4.48 -0.62
C HIS A 79 17.94 5.15 -1.01
N ARG A 80 17.95 6.48 -1.17
CA ARG A 80 19.18 7.23 -1.46
C ARG A 80 20.18 7.10 -0.32
N LEU A 81 19.73 7.23 0.92
CA LEU A 81 20.56 7.11 2.10
C LEU A 81 21.18 5.72 2.21
N TYR A 82 20.38 4.66 2.00
CA TYR A 82 20.87 3.29 1.97
C TYR A 82 21.96 3.12 0.91
N LYS A 83 21.70 3.61 -0.32
CA LYS A 83 22.68 3.55 -1.41
C LYS A 83 23.98 4.25 -1.06
N GLU A 84 23.89 5.50 -0.58
CA GLU A 84 25.06 6.29 -0.17
C GLU A 84 25.90 5.57 0.89
N TRP A 85 25.27 5.04 1.92
CA TRP A 85 25.99 4.48 3.06
C TRP A 85 26.51 3.07 2.82
N PHE A 86 25.70 2.21 2.20
CA PHE A 86 25.98 0.77 2.14
C PHE A 86 26.45 0.29 0.75
N ILE A 87 26.13 1.02 -0.30
CA ILE A 87 26.57 0.68 -1.65
C ILE A 87 27.78 1.54 -2.05
N ASP A 88 27.62 2.86 -1.91
CA ASP A 88 28.68 3.82 -2.28
C ASP A 88 29.69 4.05 -1.15
N LEU A 89 29.47 3.47 0.03
CA LEU A 89 30.30 3.51 1.24
C LEU A 89 30.60 4.94 1.73
N ARG A 90 29.66 5.87 1.48
CA ARG A 90 29.75 7.27 1.93
C ARG A 90 28.94 7.50 3.21
N PHE A 91 29.15 6.66 4.20
CA PHE A 91 28.53 6.77 5.53
C PHE A 91 29.20 7.84 6.38
N PRO A 92 28.58 8.33 7.45
CA PRO A 92 29.20 9.31 8.35
C PRO A 92 30.53 8.79 8.92
N GLY A 93 31.62 9.53 8.69
CA GLY A 93 32.96 9.14 9.10
C GLY A 93 33.78 8.34 8.07
N HIS A 94 33.21 8.09 6.88
CA HIS A 94 33.92 7.37 5.82
C HIS A 94 35.25 7.99 5.41
N GLU A 95 35.40 9.31 5.55
CA GLU A 95 36.64 10.04 5.23
C GLU A 95 37.82 9.59 6.08
N HIS A 96 37.53 9.02 7.27
CA HIS A 96 38.52 8.56 8.23
C HIS A 96 38.59 7.04 8.33
N THR A 97 37.76 6.32 7.57
CA THR A 97 37.67 4.87 7.60
C THR A 97 38.41 4.28 6.40
N LYS A 98 39.37 3.40 6.65
CA LYS A 98 40.08 2.67 5.59
C LYS A 98 39.13 1.64 4.96
N ILE A 99 39.22 1.51 3.63
CA ILE A 99 38.53 0.46 2.89
C ILE A 99 39.57 -0.56 2.46
N VAL A 100 39.43 -1.80 2.92
CA VAL A 100 40.31 -2.93 2.61
C VAL A 100 39.50 -3.99 1.87
N ASP A 101 39.90 -4.36 0.67
CA ASP A 101 39.19 -5.33 -0.19
C ASP A 101 37.69 -5.02 -0.39
N GLY A 102 37.37 -3.72 -0.48
CA GLY A 102 35.99 -3.24 -0.68
C GLY A 102 35.12 -3.25 0.58
N VAL A 103 35.72 -3.50 1.75
CA VAL A 103 35.01 -3.52 3.05
C VAL A 103 35.59 -2.42 3.95
N PRO A 104 34.77 -1.55 4.55
CA PRO A 104 35.22 -0.57 5.52
C PRO A 104 35.82 -1.25 6.75
N GLU A 105 36.88 -0.65 7.30
CA GLU A 105 37.48 -1.14 8.54
C GLU A 105 36.47 -1.18 9.67
N GLY A 106 36.39 -2.33 10.37
CA GLY A 106 35.41 -2.59 11.41
C GLY A 106 34.09 -3.25 10.89
N TRP A 107 33.96 -3.41 9.58
CA TRP A 107 32.87 -4.21 9.00
C TRP A 107 33.37 -5.64 8.73
N GLU A 108 32.49 -6.61 8.92
CA GLU A 108 32.78 -8.02 8.67
C GLU A 108 32.04 -8.53 7.44
N LYS A 109 32.70 -9.32 6.62
CA LYS A 109 32.09 -10.00 5.50
C LYS A 109 31.61 -11.38 5.97
N CYS A 110 30.28 -11.55 6.00
CA CYS A 110 29.65 -12.78 6.46
C CYS A 110 28.58 -13.25 5.44
N SER A 111 28.10 -14.47 5.59
CA SER A 111 26.95 -14.93 4.83
C SER A 111 25.63 -14.48 5.50
N LEU A 112 24.55 -14.41 4.72
CA LEU A 112 23.23 -14.10 5.32
C LEU A 112 22.83 -15.13 6.37
N GLY A 113 23.19 -16.40 6.20
CA GLY A 113 22.90 -17.46 7.16
C GLY A 113 23.62 -17.33 8.50
N ASP A 114 24.69 -16.51 8.55
CA ASP A 114 25.42 -16.26 9.82
C ASP A 114 24.73 -15.19 10.69
N VAL A 115 23.89 -14.35 10.05
CA VAL A 115 23.32 -13.15 10.71
C VAL A 115 21.80 -13.16 10.79
N ILE A 116 21.12 -14.02 10.02
CA ILE A 116 19.67 -14.15 10.06
C ILE A 116 19.22 -15.61 10.15
N GLU A 117 18.13 -15.87 10.87
CA GLU A 117 17.46 -17.15 10.89
C GLU A 117 16.40 -17.17 9.78
N PHE A 118 16.53 -18.12 8.86
CA PHE A 118 15.56 -18.31 7.78
C PHE A 118 14.44 -19.26 8.20
N ASP A 119 13.19 -18.86 7.96
CA ASP A 119 11.98 -19.66 8.17
C ASP A 119 11.91 -20.22 9.61
N PRO A 120 11.97 -19.36 10.64
CA PRO A 120 12.03 -19.77 12.04
C PRO A 120 10.81 -20.60 12.42
N LYS A 121 10.99 -21.57 13.30
CA LYS A 121 9.92 -22.46 13.74
C LYS A 121 9.00 -21.74 14.73
N VAL A 122 7.94 -21.13 14.25
CA VAL A 122 6.91 -20.51 15.08
C VAL A 122 5.85 -21.55 15.47
N GLN A 123 5.63 -21.73 16.77
CA GLN A 123 4.59 -22.63 17.30
C GLN A 123 3.24 -21.91 17.31
N LEU A 124 2.29 -22.42 16.56
CA LEU A 124 0.91 -21.94 16.56
C LEU A 124 0.01 -22.90 17.34
N THR A 125 -0.83 -22.36 18.20
CA THR A 125 -1.86 -23.14 18.89
C THR A 125 -2.89 -23.64 17.87
N LYS A 126 -3.21 -24.94 17.93
CA LYS A 126 -4.27 -25.53 17.10
C LYS A 126 -5.63 -24.93 17.47
N ASP A 127 -6.53 -24.88 16.50
CA ASP A 127 -7.94 -24.51 16.66
C ASP A 127 -8.21 -23.08 17.20
N ARG A 128 -7.20 -22.22 17.25
CA ARG A 128 -7.38 -20.80 17.54
C ARG A 128 -7.45 -19.99 16.22
N VAL A 129 -8.24 -18.94 16.26
CA VAL A 129 -8.26 -17.91 15.20
C VAL A 129 -6.90 -17.24 15.11
N LYS A 130 -6.38 -17.10 13.91
CA LYS A 130 -5.09 -16.50 13.58
C LYS A 130 -5.26 -15.50 12.46
N GLN A 131 -4.44 -14.49 12.45
CA GLN A 131 -4.36 -13.58 11.31
C GLN A 131 -3.61 -14.26 10.16
N PHE A 132 -4.21 -14.22 8.99
CA PHE A 132 -3.60 -14.67 7.74
C PHE A 132 -3.24 -13.44 6.91
N VAL A 133 -1.99 -13.38 6.49
CA VAL A 133 -1.45 -12.31 5.64
C VAL A 133 -1.28 -12.88 4.24
N PRO A 134 -2.16 -12.51 3.31
CA PRO A 134 -2.04 -12.95 1.91
C PRO A 134 -0.92 -12.19 1.22
N MET A 135 -0.46 -12.72 0.08
CA MET A 135 0.57 -12.08 -0.73
C MET A 135 0.16 -10.69 -1.27
N SER A 136 -1.14 -10.41 -1.37
CA SER A 136 -1.68 -9.09 -1.74
C SER A 136 -1.39 -8.03 -0.68
N ALA A 137 -1.27 -8.41 0.59
CA ALA A 137 -0.97 -7.50 1.68
C ALA A 137 0.48 -6.96 1.66
N LEU A 138 1.40 -7.63 0.94
CA LEU A 138 2.77 -7.17 0.78
C LEU A 138 2.85 -6.15 -0.36
N SER A 139 3.34 -4.95 -0.04
CA SER A 139 3.58 -3.89 -1.00
C SER A 139 4.85 -4.15 -1.84
N THR A 140 4.94 -3.50 -2.99
CA THR A 140 6.16 -3.42 -3.81
C THR A 140 6.98 -2.15 -3.53
N SER A 141 6.46 -1.26 -2.71
CA SER A 141 7.05 0.07 -2.46
C SER A 141 7.05 0.50 -1.00
N SER A 142 6.38 -0.23 -0.11
CA SER A 142 6.30 0.07 1.32
C SER A 142 6.65 -1.16 2.15
N MET A 143 7.34 -0.95 3.26
CA MET A 143 7.62 -2.02 4.23
C MET A 143 6.39 -2.40 5.08
N VAL A 144 5.35 -1.57 5.08
CA VAL A 144 4.15 -1.76 5.90
C VAL A 144 3.17 -2.67 5.17
N LEU A 145 2.64 -3.65 5.89
CA LEU A 145 1.60 -4.55 5.41
C LEU A 145 0.26 -3.82 5.26
N ASP A 146 -0.48 -4.13 4.20
CA ASP A 146 -1.87 -3.66 4.07
C ASP A 146 -2.79 -4.51 4.94
N MET A 147 -3.14 -3.98 6.10
CA MET A 147 -4.00 -4.66 7.07
C MET A 147 -5.43 -4.88 6.56
N ALA A 148 -5.89 -4.13 5.55
CA ALA A 148 -7.22 -4.33 4.97
C ALA A 148 -7.32 -5.66 4.20
N GLU A 149 -6.18 -6.21 3.77
CA GLU A 149 -6.10 -7.50 3.09
C GLU A 149 -6.05 -8.70 4.05
N PHE A 150 -5.90 -8.47 5.36
CA PHE A 150 -5.81 -9.56 6.34
C PHE A 150 -7.14 -10.31 6.45
N SER A 151 -7.04 -11.60 6.72
CA SER A 151 -8.20 -12.45 7.00
C SER A 151 -7.93 -13.35 8.21
N GLU A 152 -8.99 -13.89 8.78
CA GLU A 152 -8.89 -14.81 9.91
C GLU A 152 -8.97 -16.26 9.41
N ILE A 153 -8.06 -17.10 9.93
CA ILE A 153 -8.04 -18.54 9.66
C ILE A 153 -7.89 -19.34 10.93
N THR A 154 -8.38 -20.56 10.94
CA THR A 154 -8.16 -21.53 12.02
C THR A 154 -7.12 -22.59 11.65
N SER A 155 -6.86 -22.78 10.36
CA SER A 155 -5.86 -23.73 9.87
C SER A 155 -4.42 -23.30 10.23
N ASN A 156 -3.51 -24.26 10.23
CA ASN A 156 -2.06 -24.03 10.39
C ASN A 156 -1.33 -24.16 9.03
N SER A 157 -2.00 -23.88 7.91
CA SER A 157 -1.40 -23.88 6.57
C SER A 157 -0.58 -22.61 6.33
N GLY A 158 0.37 -22.69 5.40
CA GLY A 158 1.24 -21.57 5.02
C GLY A 158 2.48 -21.43 5.90
N SER A 159 3.36 -20.49 5.51
CA SER A 159 4.51 -20.08 6.31
C SER A 159 4.05 -19.39 7.59
N LYS A 160 4.76 -19.63 8.67
CA LYS A 160 4.44 -19.10 9.99
C LYS A 160 5.46 -18.06 10.35
N PHE A 161 5.00 -16.97 10.91
CA PHE A 161 5.84 -15.86 11.32
C PHE A 161 5.23 -15.18 12.55
N GLN A 162 5.98 -14.32 13.17
CA GLN A 162 5.57 -13.53 14.32
C GLN A 162 5.89 -12.06 14.10
N ASN A 163 5.39 -11.22 14.99
CA ASN A 163 5.67 -9.80 14.94
C ASN A 163 7.19 -9.56 15.10
N GLY A 164 7.75 -8.73 14.21
CA GLY A 164 9.17 -8.45 14.13
C GLY A 164 9.93 -9.30 13.11
N ASP A 165 9.27 -10.26 12.44
CA ASP A 165 9.88 -10.98 11.32
C ASP A 165 9.80 -10.20 10.03
N THR A 166 10.85 -10.25 9.22
CA THR A 166 10.83 -9.71 7.85
C THR A 166 10.26 -10.74 6.90
N LEU A 167 9.24 -10.37 6.16
CA LEU A 167 8.57 -11.21 5.16
C LEU A 167 9.12 -10.94 3.78
N LEU A 168 9.57 -11.97 3.08
CA LEU A 168 10.06 -11.91 1.71
C LEU A 168 9.25 -12.85 0.81
N ALA A 169 8.67 -12.32 -0.26
CA ALA A 169 8.03 -13.13 -1.27
C ALA A 169 9.07 -13.96 -2.05
N ARG A 170 8.83 -15.28 -2.21
CA ARG A 170 9.76 -16.20 -2.91
C ARG A 170 9.24 -16.73 -4.24
N ILE A 171 8.05 -16.28 -4.67
CA ILE A 171 7.41 -16.79 -5.89
C ILE A 171 7.33 -15.68 -6.95
N THR A 172 7.45 -16.08 -8.21
CA THR A 172 7.22 -15.25 -9.40
C THR A 172 5.73 -14.83 -9.48
N PRO A 173 5.39 -13.58 -9.83
CA PRO A 173 6.28 -12.41 -10.06
C PRO A 173 6.54 -11.59 -8.78
N CYS A 174 6.17 -12.09 -7.60
CA CYS A 174 6.21 -11.31 -6.36
C CYS A 174 7.65 -11.02 -5.90
N LEU A 175 8.57 -11.98 -6.09
CA LEU A 175 9.98 -11.81 -5.78
C LEU A 175 10.61 -10.73 -6.68
N GLU A 176 10.39 -10.82 -7.99
CA GLU A 176 10.93 -9.87 -8.97
C GLU A 176 10.37 -8.47 -8.79
N ASN A 177 9.15 -8.37 -8.28
CA ASN A 177 8.51 -7.10 -7.93
C ASN A 177 8.95 -6.56 -6.55
N GLY A 178 9.86 -7.25 -5.85
CA GLY A 178 10.42 -6.81 -4.57
C GLY A 178 9.43 -6.81 -3.41
N LYS A 179 8.40 -7.67 -3.43
CA LYS A 179 7.42 -7.75 -2.33
C LYS A 179 8.09 -8.22 -1.05
N THR A 180 8.27 -7.28 -0.13
CA THR A 180 8.89 -7.46 1.18
C THR A 180 8.14 -6.62 2.20
N ALA A 181 8.02 -7.07 3.44
CA ALA A 181 7.35 -6.33 4.50
C ALA A 181 7.97 -6.63 5.89
N PHE A 182 7.70 -5.72 6.83
CA PHE A 182 8.13 -5.82 8.22
C PHE A 182 7.01 -5.41 9.17
#